data_cf234aa3d41754b27b3cec992f033308
#
_entry.id   cf234aa3d41754b27b3cec992f033308
#
_cell.length_a   1.000
_cell.length_b   1.000
_cell.length_c   1.000
_cell.angle_alpha   90.00
_cell.angle_beta   90.00
_cell.angle_gamma   90.00
#
_symmetry.space_group_name_H-M   'P 1'
#
loop_
_entity.id
_entity.type
_entity.pdbx_description
1 polymer ?
#
loop_
_entity_poly.entity_id
_entity_poly.type
_entity_poly.pdbx_seq_one_letter_code
_entity_poly.pdbx_strand_id
1 'polypeptide(L)'
;MANEAEPGMEYATCKANDGCTLAFQTSLPVGAEATLDARYATCILLLHGFSGSSAYFTRNFSALSEDHWVVAPDMRGHGNSGRTRGGYHVARLATDLRELIAFLKQAYLNGEQKIQFVPVGCSIGAAVLWTYVELFGCDDFKGFVFVDQAPLQDRSPFGDWDESRAHLGCYDEATMQAAQRAWIYNPAGTHADLVQSCLGYRYAPEPETDDISDERWRSDEEFFTRISALCDHAWLAKLLADHTRYDHREAIEDISVPTLVMAGRRTGCFPLEGMKETVRRVETSRPGLARMSVFDSGHWLFYEEPDRFNKEIIEFVDSCTT
;
A
#
# COMPACT_ATOMS: atom_id res chain seq x y z
N MET A 1 2.28 1.52 -22.22
CA MET A 1 2.12 0.05 -22.43
C MET A 1 1.47 -0.49 -21.16
N ALA A 2 0.59 -1.47 -21.24
CA ALA A 2 0.04 -2.11 -20.04
C ALA A 2 1.14 -2.92 -19.32
N ASN A 3 1.05 -3.04 -17.99
CA ASN A 3 1.90 -3.97 -17.26
C ASN A 3 1.54 -5.41 -17.65
N GLU A 4 2.55 -6.25 -17.82
CA GLU A 4 2.37 -7.70 -17.92
C GLU A 4 2.24 -8.30 -16.51
N ALA A 5 1.60 -9.46 -16.42
CA ALA A 5 1.52 -10.17 -15.13
C ALA A 5 2.88 -10.78 -14.79
N GLU A 6 3.20 -10.82 -13.52
CA GLU A 6 4.42 -11.46 -13.03
C GLU A 6 4.32 -12.99 -13.16
N PRO A 7 5.44 -13.71 -13.23
CA PRO A 7 5.43 -15.17 -13.29
C PRO A 7 4.61 -15.80 -12.18
N GLY A 8 3.70 -16.71 -12.54
CA GLY A 8 2.77 -17.36 -11.59
C GLY A 8 1.55 -16.51 -11.19
N MET A 9 1.40 -15.32 -11.74
CA MET A 9 0.26 -14.44 -11.52
C MET A 9 -0.52 -14.23 -12.83
N GLU A 10 -1.81 -13.96 -12.70
CA GLU A 10 -2.67 -13.61 -13.83
C GLU A 10 -3.32 -12.24 -13.61
N TYR A 11 -3.46 -11.47 -14.69
CA TYR A 11 -4.30 -10.26 -14.63
C TYR A 11 -5.77 -10.61 -14.79
N ALA A 12 -6.56 -10.12 -13.86
CA ALA A 12 -8.01 -10.16 -13.91
C ALA A 12 -8.61 -8.77 -13.72
N THR A 13 -9.90 -8.64 -13.93
CA THR A 13 -10.61 -7.36 -13.73
C THR A 13 -11.96 -7.57 -13.10
N CYS A 14 -12.39 -6.59 -12.29
CA CYS A 14 -13.78 -6.43 -11.89
C CYS A 14 -14.29 -5.03 -12.20
N LYS A 15 -15.57 -4.78 -11.99
CA LYS A 15 -16.19 -3.47 -12.17
C LYS A 15 -16.58 -2.89 -10.82
N ALA A 16 -16.15 -1.66 -10.60
CA ALA A 16 -16.67 -0.86 -9.51
C ALA A 16 -18.12 -0.40 -9.81
N ASN A 17 -18.85 0.02 -8.78
CA ASN A 17 -20.25 0.43 -8.89
C ASN A 17 -20.49 1.64 -9.82
N ASP A 18 -19.45 2.43 -10.06
CA ASP A 18 -19.46 3.55 -11.01
C ASP A 18 -19.00 3.16 -12.43
N GLY A 19 -18.79 1.86 -12.66
CA GLY A 19 -18.35 1.30 -13.94
C GLY A 19 -16.85 1.35 -14.20
N CYS A 20 -16.04 1.88 -13.26
CA CYS A 20 -14.59 1.85 -13.36
C CYS A 20 -14.11 0.40 -13.40
N THR A 21 -13.21 0.08 -14.34
CA THR A 21 -12.53 -1.22 -14.35
C THR A 21 -11.41 -1.20 -13.32
N LEU A 22 -11.44 -2.14 -12.39
CA LEU A 22 -10.36 -2.39 -11.43
C LEU A 22 -9.59 -3.62 -11.92
N ALA A 23 -8.32 -3.45 -12.25
CA ALA A 23 -7.42 -4.52 -12.63
C ALA A 23 -6.66 -5.01 -11.40
N PHE A 24 -6.36 -6.29 -11.35
CA PHE A 24 -5.56 -6.88 -10.29
C PHE A 24 -4.78 -8.09 -10.80
N GLN A 25 -3.62 -8.35 -10.20
CA GLN A 25 -2.92 -9.61 -10.36
C GLN A 25 -3.40 -10.59 -9.28
N THR A 26 -3.49 -11.87 -9.63
CA THR A 26 -3.91 -12.94 -8.70
C THR A 26 -3.11 -14.21 -8.94
N SER A 27 -2.72 -14.91 -7.88
CA SER A 27 -2.07 -16.22 -7.96
C SER A 27 -3.04 -17.38 -8.20
N LEU A 28 -4.36 -17.13 -8.09
CA LEU A 28 -5.39 -18.09 -8.44
C LEU A 28 -6.21 -17.58 -9.63
N PRO A 29 -6.36 -18.37 -10.71
CA PRO A 29 -7.16 -17.98 -11.87
C PRO A 29 -8.61 -17.70 -11.51
N VAL A 30 -9.18 -16.60 -12.03
CA VAL A 30 -10.60 -16.28 -11.85
C VAL A 30 -11.45 -17.28 -12.63
N GLY A 31 -12.43 -17.90 -11.96
CA GLY A 31 -13.36 -18.85 -12.59
C GLY A 31 -12.83 -20.27 -12.71
N ALA A 32 -11.64 -20.57 -12.19
CA ALA A 32 -11.27 -21.96 -11.94
C ALA A 32 -12.30 -22.52 -10.94
N GLU A 33 -12.87 -23.73 -11.22
CA GLU A 33 -13.56 -24.52 -10.21
C GLU A 33 -12.52 -25.01 -9.17
N ALA A 34 -11.83 -24.04 -8.58
CA ALA A 34 -10.88 -24.32 -7.52
C ALA A 34 -11.74 -24.70 -6.30
N THR A 35 -11.81 -25.97 -6.00
CA THR A 35 -11.90 -26.39 -4.61
C THR A 35 -10.72 -25.70 -3.93
N LEU A 36 -10.98 -24.54 -3.29
CA LEU A 36 -9.96 -23.86 -2.53
C LEU A 36 -9.44 -24.87 -1.51
N ASP A 37 -8.25 -25.39 -1.74
CA ASP A 37 -7.50 -26.15 -0.73
C ASP A 37 -7.47 -25.25 0.50
N ALA A 38 -7.53 -25.82 1.69
CA ALA A 38 -7.50 -25.07 2.96
C ALA A 38 -6.32 -24.06 3.02
N ARG A 39 -5.23 -24.32 2.28
CA ARG A 39 -4.08 -23.42 2.10
C ARG A 39 -4.44 -22.05 1.53
N TYR A 40 -5.47 -21.98 0.69
CA TYR A 40 -5.91 -20.74 0.03
C TYR A 40 -7.12 -20.07 0.68
N ALA A 41 -7.50 -20.53 1.89
CA ALA A 41 -8.58 -19.91 2.66
C ALA A 41 -8.21 -18.47 3.11
N THR A 42 -6.91 -18.16 3.16
CA THR A 42 -6.41 -16.81 3.46
C THR A 42 -5.87 -16.15 2.20
N CYS A 43 -6.37 -14.96 1.92
CA CYS A 43 -5.93 -14.11 0.82
C CYS A 43 -5.07 -12.96 1.34
N ILE A 44 -3.85 -12.85 0.87
CA ILE A 44 -2.98 -11.69 1.08
C ILE A 44 -3.32 -10.65 0.01
N LEU A 45 -3.81 -9.47 0.45
CA LEU A 45 -4.12 -8.35 -0.44
C LEU A 45 -2.97 -7.34 -0.40
N LEU A 46 -2.23 -7.17 -1.50
CA LEU A 46 -1.09 -6.24 -1.61
C LEU A 46 -1.52 -4.91 -2.22
N LEU A 47 -1.71 -3.88 -1.42
CA LEU A 47 -2.09 -2.53 -1.88
C LEU A 47 -0.84 -1.67 -2.03
N HIS A 48 -0.59 -1.21 -3.25
CA HIS A 48 0.57 -0.39 -3.59
C HIS A 48 0.49 1.04 -3.05
N GLY A 49 1.61 1.77 -3.10
CA GLY A 49 1.72 3.17 -2.71
C GLY A 49 1.25 4.15 -3.80
N PHE A 50 1.30 5.45 -3.47
CA PHE A 50 1.00 6.54 -4.38
C PHE A 50 1.86 6.44 -5.65
N SER A 51 1.24 6.64 -6.81
CA SER A 51 1.89 6.52 -8.13
C SER A 51 2.47 5.12 -8.46
N GLY A 52 2.08 4.10 -7.70
CA GLY A 52 2.50 2.72 -7.89
C GLY A 52 1.56 1.89 -8.77
N SER A 53 1.77 0.60 -8.72
CA SER A 53 0.87 -0.43 -9.26
C SER A 53 1.18 -1.77 -8.60
N SER A 54 0.43 -2.82 -8.92
CA SER A 54 0.73 -4.19 -8.50
C SER A 54 2.15 -4.64 -8.84
N ALA A 55 2.78 -4.06 -9.86
CA ALA A 55 4.17 -4.35 -10.25
C ALA A 55 5.21 -3.95 -9.18
N TYR A 56 4.85 -3.16 -8.16
CA TYR A 56 5.74 -2.91 -7.02
C TYR A 56 6.16 -4.20 -6.32
N PHE A 57 5.29 -5.22 -6.31
CA PHE A 57 5.48 -6.45 -5.55
C PHE A 57 6.15 -7.59 -6.33
N THR A 58 6.82 -7.28 -7.45
CA THR A 58 7.49 -8.27 -8.31
C THR A 58 8.47 -9.18 -7.55
N ARG A 59 9.10 -8.67 -6.48
CA ARG A 59 10.04 -9.42 -5.63
C ARG A 59 9.34 -10.22 -4.51
N ASN A 60 8.00 -10.14 -4.41
CA ASN A 60 7.24 -10.70 -3.30
C ASN A 60 6.27 -11.80 -3.75
N PHE A 61 5.76 -11.74 -4.98
CA PHE A 61 4.72 -12.65 -5.45
C PHE A 61 5.10 -14.12 -5.33
N SER A 62 6.30 -14.52 -5.79
CA SER A 62 6.71 -15.92 -5.78
C SER A 62 6.68 -16.51 -4.38
N ALA A 63 7.33 -15.84 -3.43
CA ALA A 63 7.41 -16.34 -2.05
C ALA A 63 6.05 -16.33 -1.34
N LEU A 64 5.26 -15.27 -1.51
CA LEU A 64 3.95 -15.16 -0.84
C LEU A 64 2.91 -16.12 -1.43
N SER A 65 3.03 -16.48 -2.71
CA SER A 65 2.06 -17.36 -3.39
C SER A 65 2.34 -18.86 -3.25
N GLU A 66 3.42 -19.26 -2.59
CA GLU A 66 3.72 -20.67 -2.36
C GLU A 66 2.63 -21.36 -1.51
N ASP A 67 2.21 -20.69 -0.43
CA ASP A 67 1.27 -21.25 0.54
C ASP A 67 0.00 -20.40 0.74
N HIS A 68 -0.08 -19.22 0.12
CA HIS A 68 -1.22 -18.30 0.26
C HIS A 68 -1.78 -17.88 -1.10
N TRP A 69 -3.05 -17.55 -1.11
CA TRP A 69 -3.62 -16.82 -2.23
C TRP A 69 -3.20 -15.36 -2.17
N VAL A 70 -2.60 -14.84 -3.24
CA VAL A 70 -2.14 -13.45 -3.33
C VAL A 70 -2.95 -12.70 -4.37
N VAL A 71 -3.42 -11.53 -4.00
CA VAL A 71 -4.11 -10.57 -4.89
C VAL A 71 -3.47 -9.20 -4.74
N ALA A 72 -3.08 -8.59 -5.84
CA ALA A 72 -2.51 -7.25 -5.88
C ALA A 72 -3.27 -6.36 -6.87
N PRO A 73 -4.21 -5.53 -6.40
CA PRO A 73 -4.93 -4.61 -7.26
C PRO A 73 -4.07 -3.43 -7.71
N ASP A 74 -4.32 -2.96 -8.93
CA ASP A 74 -3.99 -1.61 -9.34
C ASP A 74 -5.13 -0.69 -8.89
N MET A 75 -4.85 0.32 -8.05
CA MET A 75 -5.88 1.27 -7.66
C MET A 75 -6.38 2.06 -8.88
N ARG A 76 -7.62 2.59 -8.84
CA ARG A 76 -8.11 3.44 -9.95
C ARG A 76 -7.13 4.57 -10.24
N GLY A 77 -6.97 4.93 -11.50
CA GLY A 77 -6.00 5.93 -11.94
C GLY A 77 -4.56 5.46 -12.03
N HIS A 78 -4.27 4.21 -11.61
CA HIS A 78 -2.94 3.59 -11.60
C HIS A 78 -2.90 2.35 -12.49
N GLY A 79 -1.70 1.98 -12.90
CA GLY A 79 -1.41 0.73 -13.62
C GLY A 79 -2.39 0.42 -14.75
N ASN A 80 -2.94 -0.79 -14.73
CA ASN A 80 -3.92 -1.29 -15.71
C ASN A 80 -5.38 -0.99 -15.33
N SER A 81 -5.63 -0.36 -14.18
CA SER A 81 -6.98 0.05 -13.79
C SER A 81 -7.50 1.24 -14.57
N GLY A 82 -8.82 1.38 -14.58
CA GLY A 82 -9.53 2.44 -15.29
C GLY A 82 -9.19 3.83 -14.78
N ARG A 83 -9.27 4.79 -15.69
CA ARG A 83 -9.12 6.23 -15.40
C ARG A 83 -10.48 6.89 -15.43
N THR A 84 -10.82 7.59 -14.37
CA THR A 84 -12.10 8.27 -14.20
C THR A 84 -11.91 9.78 -14.08
N ARG A 85 -12.93 10.55 -14.44
CA ARG A 85 -12.87 12.02 -14.32
C ARG A 85 -12.90 12.49 -12.87
N GLY A 86 -13.50 11.72 -11.98
CA GLY A 86 -13.59 11.96 -10.53
C GLY A 86 -13.08 10.79 -9.73
N GLY A 87 -13.43 10.73 -8.42
CA GLY A 87 -13.07 9.62 -7.55
C GLY A 87 -11.62 9.65 -7.03
N TYR A 88 -10.96 10.79 -7.10
CA TYR A 88 -9.61 11.03 -6.57
C TYR A 88 -9.64 11.28 -5.05
N HIS A 89 -10.27 10.36 -4.32
CA HIS A 89 -10.45 10.44 -2.87
C HIS A 89 -10.09 9.11 -2.23
N VAL A 90 -9.43 9.14 -1.08
CA VAL A 90 -9.06 7.92 -0.34
C VAL A 90 -10.30 7.10 0.01
N ALA A 91 -11.40 7.77 0.35
CA ALA A 91 -12.70 7.10 0.60
C ALA A 91 -13.23 6.35 -0.63
N ARG A 92 -12.97 6.85 -1.86
CA ARG A 92 -13.34 6.13 -3.08
C ARG A 92 -12.44 4.91 -3.30
N LEU A 93 -11.15 5.01 -3.00
CA LEU A 93 -10.23 3.87 -3.08
C LEU A 93 -10.61 2.78 -2.06
N ALA A 94 -11.02 3.17 -0.85
CA ALA A 94 -11.53 2.23 0.16
C ALA A 94 -12.83 1.53 -0.30
N THR A 95 -13.72 2.26 -0.99
CA THR A 95 -14.92 1.68 -1.58
C THR A 95 -14.58 0.72 -2.72
N ASP A 96 -13.62 1.06 -3.60
CA ASP A 96 -13.14 0.17 -4.66
C ASP A 96 -12.57 -1.13 -4.09
N LEU A 97 -11.82 -1.04 -2.98
CA LEU A 97 -11.30 -2.21 -2.29
C LEU A 97 -12.44 -3.10 -1.76
N ARG A 98 -13.49 -2.50 -1.18
CA ARG A 98 -14.66 -3.25 -0.72
C ARG A 98 -15.36 -3.99 -1.86
N GLU A 99 -15.49 -3.34 -3.00
CA GLU A 99 -16.11 -3.93 -4.19
C GLU A 99 -15.25 -5.07 -4.77
N LEU A 100 -13.92 -4.90 -4.78
CA LEU A 100 -13.00 -5.97 -5.13
C LEU A 100 -13.13 -7.16 -4.17
N ILE A 101 -13.15 -6.95 -2.86
CA ILE A 101 -13.35 -8.00 -1.86
C ILE A 101 -14.67 -8.74 -2.08
N ALA A 102 -15.75 -8.01 -2.35
CA ALA A 102 -17.05 -8.61 -2.65
C ALA A 102 -17.00 -9.47 -3.93
N PHE A 103 -16.34 -8.97 -4.98
CA PHE A 103 -16.11 -9.72 -6.22
C PHE A 103 -15.30 -11.01 -5.96
N LEU A 104 -14.19 -10.91 -5.23
CA LEU A 104 -13.35 -12.06 -4.91
C LEU A 104 -14.12 -13.11 -4.09
N LYS A 105 -14.87 -12.68 -3.10
CA LYS A 105 -15.76 -13.58 -2.33
C LYS A 105 -16.75 -14.30 -3.22
N GLN A 106 -17.34 -13.61 -4.18
CA GLN A 106 -18.32 -14.22 -5.11
C GLN A 106 -17.66 -15.13 -6.13
N ALA A 107 -16.51 -14.75 -6.69
CA ALA A 107 -15.85 -15.47 -7.78
C ALA A 107 -15.18 -16.79 -7.31
N TYR A 108 -14.77 -16.85 -6.05
CA TYR A 108 -13.99 -17.98 -5.52
C TYR A 108 -14.70 -18.77 -4.42
N LEU A 109 -15.95 -18.40 -4.07
CA LEU A 109 -16.76 -19.16 -3.10
C LEU A 109 -17.42 -20.35 -3.79
N ASN A 110 -16.94 -21.56 -3.49
CA ASN A 110 -17.74 -22.79 -3.61
C ASN A 110 -18.37 -23.10 -2.24
N GLY A 111 -19.50 -22.47 -1.97
CA GLY A 111 -20.55 -22.89 -1.04
C GLY A 111 -20.35 -22.61 0.44
N GLU A 112 -19.29 -22.98 1.13
CA GLU A 112 -19.24 -22.90 2.59
C GLU A 112 -17.93 -22.29 3.16
N GLN A 113 -16.86 -22.20 2.40
CA GLN A 113 -15.58 -21.71 2.89
C GLN A 113 -15.52 -20.18 2.86
N LYS A 114 -15.42 -19.55 4.02
CA LYS A 114 -15.21 -18.07 4.12
C LYS A 114 -13.77 -17.75 3.79
N ILE A 115 -13.55 -17.01 2.71
CA ILE A 115 -12.25 -16.41 2.43
C ILE A 115 -11.95 -15.36 3.51
N GLN A 116 -10.75 -15.41 4.06
CA GLN A 116 -10.24 -14.48 5.03
C GLN A 116 -9.18 -13.60 4.36
N PHE A 117 -9.18 -12.31 4.62
CA PHE A 117 -8.23 -11.39 4.03
C PHE A 117 -7.26 -10.86 5.08
N VAL A 118 -5.98 -10.81 4.71
CA VAL A 118 -4.93 -10.08 5.43
C VAL A 118 -4.32 -9.08 4.46
N PRO A 119 -4.77 -7.82 4.49
CA PRO A 119 -4.25 -6.80 3.61
C PRO A 119 -2.92 -6.24 4.11
N VAL A 120 -2.04 -5.97 3.14
CA VAL A 120 -0.76 -5.30 3.29
C VAL A 120 -0.86 -3.97 2.54
N GLY A 121 -1.00 -2.87 3.25
CA GLY A 121 -1.12 -1.54 2.67
C GLY A 121 0.19 -0.77 2.72
N CYS A 122 0.77 -0.47 1.56
CA CYS A 122 1.99 0.31 1.46
C CYS A 122 1.65 1.78 1.24
N SER A 123 2.19 2.69 2.08
CA SER A 123 1.97 4.13 1.93
C SER A 123 0.47 4.46 1.87
N ILE A 124 -0.02 5.14 0.82
CA ILE A 124 -1.46 5.40 0.64
C ILE A 124 -2.32 4.12 0.72
N GLY A 125 -1.75 2.95 0.42
CA GLY A 125 -2.44 1.67 0.63
C GLY A 125 -2.83 1.46 2.08
N ALA A 126 -2.00 1.88 3.05
CA ALA A 126 -2.35 1.87 4.47
C ALA A 126 -3.49 2.88 4.78
N ALA A 127 -3.42 4.08 4.20
CA ALA A 127 -4.48 5.08 4.34
C ALA A 127 -5.82 4.58 3.78
N VAL A 128 -5.82 3.85 2.68
CA VAL A 128 -7.01 3.19 2.12
C VAL A 128 -7.58 2.17 3.11
N LEU A 129 -6.73 1.41 3.79
CA LEU A 129 -7.17 0.43 4.81
C LEU A 129 -7.74 1.12 6.05
N TRP A 130 -7.13 2.19 6.54
CA TRP A 130 -7.68 2.97 7.65
C TRP A 130 -9.04 3.58 7.31
N THR A 131 -9.17 4.14 6.10
CA THR A 131 -10.45 4.63 5.61
C THR A 131 -11.47 3.51 5.43
N TYR A 132 -11.02 2.30 5.06
CA TYR A 132 -11.91 1.14 5.02
C TYR A 132 -12.45 0.81 6.41
N VAL A 133 -11.60 0.81 7.44
CA VAL A 133 -12.02 0.59 8.84
C VAL A 133 -13.04 1.64 9.28
N GLU A 134 -12.78 2.92 8.99
CA GLU A 134 -13.69 4.03 9.29
C GLU A 134 -15.09 3.83 8.67
N LEU A 135 -15.13 3.42 7.41
CA LEU A 135 -16.38 3.33 6.66
C LEU A 135 -17.11 1.99 6.82
N PHE A 136 -16.39 0.90 7.06
CA PHE A 136 -16.92 -0.45 6.92
C PHE A 136 -16.54 -1.40 8.08
N GLY A 137 -15.67 -0.97 8.99
CA GLY A 137 -15.17 -1.80 10.10
C GLY A 137 -14.12 -2.83 9.66
N CYS A 138 -13.85 -3.80 10.54
CA CYS A 138 -12.77 -4.79 10.37
C CYS A 138 -13.26 -6.19 9.98
N ASP A 139 -14.56 -6.42 9.83
CA ASP A 139 -15.15 -7.78 9.73
C ASP A 139 -14.66 -8.61 8.53
N ASP A 140 -14.15 -7.96 7.50
CA ASP A 140 -13.60 -8.62 6.31
C ASP A 140 -12.16 -9.14 6.54
N PHE A 141 -11.49 -8.72 7.62
CA PHE A 141 -10.06 -8.90 7.81
C PHE A 141 -9.71 -9.74 9.04
N LYS A 142 -8.62 -10.50 8.96
CA LYS A 142 -8.03 -11.26 10.06
C LYS A 142 -6.84 -10.56 10.71
N GLY A 143 -6.25 -9.61 10.04
CA GLY A 143 -5.16 -8.79 10.49
C GLY A 143 -4.84 -7.71 9.48
N PHE A 144 -4.03 -6.74 9.86
CA PHE A 144 -3.55 -5.67 8.99
C PHE A 144 -2.02 -5.60 9.01
N VAL A 145 -1.44 -5.33 7.84
CA VAL A 145 -0.05 -4.89 7.74
C VAL A 145 -0.02 -3.49 7.14
N PHE A 146 0.52 -2.54 7.88
CA PHE A 146 0.73 -1.16 7.42
C PHE A 146 2.20 -0.91 7.18
N VAL A 147 2.55 -0.50 5.97
CA VAL A 147 3.93 -0.33 5.53
C VAL A 147 4.22 1.14 5.27
N ASP A 148 5.06 1.69 6.13
CA ASP A 148 5.68 3.01 6.02
C ASP A 148 4.71 4.15 5.66
N GLN A 149 3.69 4.36 6.51
CA GLN A 149 2.70 5.43 6.37
C GLN A 149 2.39 6.06 7.73
N ALA A 150 2.45 7.38 7.83
CA ALA A 150 1.98 8.11 9.01
C ALA A 150 0.46 8.35 8.94
N PRO A 151 -0.23 8.41 10.09
CA PRO A 151 -1.68 8.53 10.13
C PRO A 151 -2.21 9.91 9.70
N LEU A 152 -1.37 10.93 9.68
CA LEU A 152 -1.67 12.28 9.21
C LEU A 152 -0.42 12.87 8.58
N GLN A 153 -0.57 13.58 7.47
CA GLN A 153 0.52 14.21 6.72
C GLN A 153 0.44 15.74 6.73
N ASP A 154 -0.72 16.29 7.04
CA ASP A 154 -0.95 17.73 7.04
C ASP A 154 -0.47 18.37 8.34
N ARG A 155 0.19 19.52 8.23
CA ARG A 155 0.47 20.41 9.33
C ARG A 155 -0.71 21.32 9.54
N SER A 156 -1.74 20.83 10.19
CA SER A 156 -2.91 21.65 10.43
C SER A 156 -2.65 22.67 11.54
N PRO A 157 -2.89 23.97 11.29
CA PRO A 157 -2.89 24.98 12.36
C PRO A 157 -4.10 24.86 13.28
N PHE A 158 -5.04 23.96 12.98
CA PHE A 158 -6.31 23.82 13.70
C PHE A 158 -6.36 22.56 14.59
N GLY A 159 -5.32 21.75 14.60
CA GLY A 159 -5.32 20.49 15.34
C GLY A 159 -4.33 20.44 16.48
N ASP A 160 -4.58 19.57 17.42
CA ASP A 160 -3.68 19.21 18.52
C ASP A 160 -2.56 18.27 18.03
N TRP A 161 -2.09 18.49 16.81
CA TRP A 161 -1.08 17.65 16.24
C TRP A 161 0.29 18.00 16.77
N ASP A 162 0.88 17.07 17.47
CA ASP A 162 2.27 17.17 17.90
C ASP A 162 3.19 16.91 16.70
N GLU A 163 3.87 17.95 16.22
CA GLU A 163 4.79 17.87 15.08
C GLU A 163 5.88 16.81 15.25
N SER A 164 6.24 16.45 16.48
CA SER A 164 7.21 15.37 16.75
C SER A 164 6.68 13.98 16.38
N ARG A 165 5.36 13.83 16.29
CA ARG A 165 4.66 12.59 15.93
C ARG A 165 4.02 12.65 14.55
N ALA A 166 3.97 13.85 13.97
CA ALA A 166 3.54 14.08 12.62
C ALA A 166 4.69 13.83 11.66
N HIS A 167 4.40 14.09 10.44
CA HIS A 167 5.31 14.18 9.37
C HIS A 167 6.04 15.50 9.42
N LEU A 168 7.18 15.55 10.09
CA LEU A 168 8.09 16.68 9.99
C LEU A 168 8.38 17.00 8.53
N GLY A 169 7.68 17.97 7.99
CA GLY A 169 7.98 18.44 6.67
C GLY A 169 7.17 17.88 5.53
N CYS A 170 6.14 17.09 5.79
CA CYS A 170 5.41 16.59 4.67
C CYS A 170 4.73 17.72 3.91
N TYR A 171 3.61 18.21 4.35
CA TYR A 171 2.88 19.16 3.56
C TYR A 171 2.21 20.22 4.42
N ASP A 172 2.63 21.48 4.27
CA ASP A 172 1.76 22.61 4.47
C ASP A 172 1.00 22.92 3.15
N GLU A 173 0.09 23.88 3.16
CA GLU A 173 -0.70 24.23 1.97
C GLU A 173 0.17 24.61 0.77
N ALA A 174 1.27 25.34 1.00
CA ALA A 174 2.14 25.81 -0.08
C ALA A 174 2.95 24.67 -0.71
N THR A 175 3.51 23.78 0.10
CA THR A 175 4.28 22.64 -0.37
C THR A 175 3.38 21.61 -1.06
N MET A 176 2.16 21.40 -0.57
CA MET A 176 1.19 20.53 -1.21
C MET A 176 0.78 21.06 -2.59
N GLN A 177 0.50 22.36 -2.73
CA GLN A 177 0.19 22.96 -4.02
C GLN A 177 1.39 22.93 -4.98
N ALA A 178 2.62 23.08 -4.46
CA ALA A 178 3.83 22.95 -5.27
C ALA A 178 3.98 21.53 -5.79
N ALA A 179 3.77 20.52 -4.95
CA ALA A 179 3.79 19.13 -5.34
C ALA A 179 2.72 18.79 -6.39
N GLN A 180 1.48 19.28 -6.23
CA GLN A 180 0.42 19.12 -7.25
C GLN A 180 0.84 19.68 -8.60
N ARG A 181 1.45 20.88 -8.62
CA ARG A 181 1.96 21.47 -9.87
C ARG A 181 3.09 20.63 -10.47
N ALA A 182 4.00 20.11 -9.65
CA ALA A 182 5.10 19.27 -10.10
C ALA A 182 4.57 17.99 -10.77
N TRP A 183 3.60 17.30 -10.18
CA TRP A 183 2.97 16.11 -10.76
C TRP A 183 2.33 16.37 -12.12
N ILE A 184 1.74 17.56 -12.34
CA ILE A 184 1.07 17.93 -13.60
C ILE A 184 2.06 18.40 -14.66
N TYR A 185 3.01 19.26 -14.31
CA TYR A 185 3.83 20.01 -15.25
C TYR A 185 5.27 19.50 -15.38
N ASN A 186 5.75 18.70 -14.42
CA ASN A 186 7.08 18.09 -14.45
C ASN A 186 7.04 16.63 -13.96
N PRO A 187 6.21 15.74 -14.55
CA PRO A 187 6.05 14.38 -14.04
C PRO A 187 7.37 13.60 -14.03
N ALA A 188 8.22 13.74 -15.05
CA ALA A 188 9.49 13.01 -15.09
C ALA A 188 10.43 13.38 -13.93
N GLY A 189 10.57 14.66 -13.62
CA GLY A 189 11.35 15.12 -12.47
C GLY A 189 10.74 14.63 -11.15
N THR A 190 9.41 14.70 -11.05
CA THR A 190 8.69 14.25 -9.86
C THR A 190 8.83 12.74 -9.61
N HIS A 191 8.87 11.92 -10.68
CA HIS A 191 9.15 10.49 -10.55
C HIS A 191 10.56 10.23 -10.04
N ALA A 192 11.57 10.95 -10.56
CA ALA A 192 12.95 10.82 -10.10
C ALA A 192 13.10 11.24 -8.63
N ASP A 193 12.45 12.35 -8.22
CA ASP A 193 12.43 12.82 -6.84
C ASP A 193 11.75 11.79 -5.90
N LEU A 194 10.68 11.14 -6.37
CA LEU A 194 10.03 10.06 -5.62
C LEU A 194 10.98 8.88 -5.40
N VAL A 195 11.68 8.43 -6.45
CA VAL A 195 12.66 7.34 -6.33
C VAL A 195 13.79 7.72 -5.38
N GLN A 196 14.28 8.97 -5.46
CA GLN A 196 15.30 9.49 -4.56
C GLN A 196 14.86 9.45 -3.09
N SER A 197 13.58 9.75 -2.81
CA SER A 197 13.04 9.79 -1.45
C SER A 197 12.68 8.40 -0.91
N CYS A 198 12.35 7.45 -1.79
CA CYS A 198 11.80 6.16 -1.38
C CYS A 198 12.83 5.05 -1.21
N LEU A 199 14.00 5.13 -1.85
CA LEU A 199 15.07 4.15 -1.70
C LEU A 199 16.06 4.60 -0.62
N GLY A 200 16.29 3.78 0.41
CA GLY A 200 17.10 4.11 1.56
C GLY A 200 18.54 4.45 1.19
N TYR A 201 19.15 3.68 0.29
CA TYR A 201 20.50 3.90 -0.20
C TYR A 201 20.64 5.21 -1.01
N ARG A 202 19.54 5.80 -1.48
CA ARG A 202 19.54 7.10 -2.15
C ARG A 202 19.29 8.26 -1.20
N TYR A 203 18.28 8.12 -0.34
CA TYR A 203 17.86 9.18 0.57
C TYR A 203 18.82 9.38 1.74
N ALA A 204 19.20 8.29 2.40
CA ALA A 204 20.11 8.29 3.55
C ALA A 204 21.19 7.21 3.34
N PRO A 205 22.14 7.43 2.41
CA PRO A 205 23.17 6.45 2.07
C PRO A 205 24.11 6.18 3.24
N GLU A 206 24.45 4.91 3.42
CA GLU A 206 25.48 4.45 4.37
C GLU A 206 26.63 3.84 3.56
N PRO A 207 27.74 4.59 3.36
CA PRO A 207 28.82 4.17 2.47
C PRO A 207 29.51 2.84 2.85
N GLU A 208 29.40 2.43 4.11
CA GLU A 208 30.01 1.19 4.61
C GLU A 208 29.18 -0.07 4.23
N THR A 209 27.89 0.10 3.97
CA THR A 209 26.95 -1.00 3.71
C THR A 209 26.30 -0.93 2.33
N ASP A 210 26.18 0.27 1.74
CA ASP A 210 25.51 0.50 0.47
C ASP A 210 26.53 0.50 -0.69
N ASP A 211 27.08 -0.66 -1.02
CA ASP A 211 27.87 -0.84 -2.25
C ASP A 211 26.95 -1.04 -3.47
N ILE A 212 26.32 0.05 -3.89
CA ILE A 212 25.33 0.05 -4.99
C ILE A 212 26.02 0.41 -6.30
N SER A 213 25.99 -0.53 -7.25
CA SER A 213 26.54 -0.30 -8.61
C SER A 213 25.71 0.75 -9.37
N ASP A 214 26.39 1.45 -10.32
CA ASP A 214 25.72 2.38 -11.24
C ASP A 214 24.62 1.71 -12.06
N GLU A 215 24.75 0.42 -12.35
CA GLU A 215 23.75 -0.36 -13.07
C GLU A 215 22.49 -0.54 -12.24
N ARG A 216 22.63 -0.93 -10.96
CA ARG A 216 21.50 -1.06 -10.04
C ARG A 216 20.82 0.30 -9.83
N TRP A 217 21.59 1.37 -9.65
CA TRP A 217 21.07 2.72 -9.50
C TRP A 217 20.16 3.10 -10.67
N ARG A 218 20.61 2.86 -11.92
CA ARG A 218 19.82 3.17 -13.12
C ARG A 218 18.63 2.24 -13.30
N SER A 219 18.80 0.94 -13.08
CA SER A 219 17.70 -0.04 -13.24
C SER A 219 16.58 0.19 -12.24
N ASP A 220 16.89 0.53 -10.98
CA ASP A 220 15.87 0.84 -9.97
C ASP A 220 15.11 2.12 -10.34
N GLU A 221 15.80 3.16 -10.83
CA GLU A 221 15.14 4.38 -11.30
C GLU A 221 14.21 4.12 -12.49
N GLU A 222 14.70 3.38 -13.48
CA GLU A 222 13.90 3.01 -14.65
C GLU A 222 12.69 2.17 -14.27
N PHE A 223 12.86 1.22 -13.36
CA PHE A 223 11.75 0.37 -12.89
C PHE A 223 10.62 1.19 -12.28
N PHE A 224 10.92 2.03 -11.30
CA PHE A 224 9.89 2.81 -10.60
C PHE A 224 9.32 3.96 -11.44
N THR A 225 10.15 4.66 -12.21
CA THR A 225 9.65 5.73 -13.09
C THR A 225 8.75 5.21 -14.20
N ARG A 226 9.03 4.02 -14.73
CA ARG A 226 8.16 3.34 -15.71
C ARG A 226 6.79 3.04 -15.11
N ILE A 227 6.72 2.56 -13.87
CA ILE A 227 5.45 2.30 -13.17
C ILE A 227 4.68 3.60 -12.97
N SER A 228 5.34 4.64 -12.44
CA SER A 228 4.71 5.95 -12.20
C SER A 228 4.20 6.61 -13.50
N ALA A 229 4.88 6.39 -14.62
CA ALA A 229 4.48 6.93 -15.92
C ALA A 229 3.14 6.34 -16.44
N LEU A 230 2.69 5.20 -15.91
CA LEU A 230 1.40 4.61 -16.25
C LEU A 230 0.22 5.24 -15.49
N CYS A 231 0.47 6.13 -14.54
CA CYS A 231 -0.57 6.77 -13.76
C CYS A 231 -1.16 8.01 -14.48
N ASP A 232 -2.37 8.40 -14.10
CA ASP A 232 -2.97 9.67 -14.50
C ASP A 232 -2.46 10.80 -13.58
N HIS A 233 -1.47 11.56 -14.03
CA HIS A 233 -0.80 12.58 -13.22
C HIS A 233 -1.74 13.69 -12.74
N ALA A 234 -2.71 14.09 -13.55
CA ALA A 234 -3.69 15.12 -13.16
C ALA A 234 -4.65 14.60 -12.08
N TRP A 235 -5.02 13.32 -12.19
CA TRP A 235 -5.82 12.63 -11.18
C TRP A 235 -5.03 12.43 -9.89
N LEU A 236 -3.74 12.01 -9.99
CA LEU A 236 -2.83 11.87 -8.86
C LEU A 236 -2.62 13.19 -8.10
N ALA A 237 -2.45 14.30 -8.82
CA ALA A 237 -2.29 15.61 -8.18
C ALA A 237 -3.49 15.99 -7.30
N LYS A 238 -4.70 15.58 -7.68
CA LYS A 238 -5.92 15.79 -6.87
C LYS A 238 -5.99 14.80 -5.70
N LEU A 239 -5.66 13.53 -5.94
CA LEU A 239 -5.59 12.52 -4.89
C LEU A 239 -4.56 12.90 -3.82
N LEU A 240 -3.42 13.50 -4.20
CA LEU A 240 -2.41 13.95 -3.26
C LEU A 240 -2.98 14.93 -2.23
N ALA A 241 -3.79 15.90 -2.67
CA ALA A 241 -4.40 16.86 -1.77
C ALA A 241 -5.41 16.23 -0.80
N ASP A 242 -6.19 15.26 -1.27
CA ASP A 242 -7.13 14.52 -0.44
C ASP A 242 -6.38 13.66 0.59
N HIS A 243 -5.45 12.83 0.11
CA HIS A 243 -4.66 11.93 0.94
C HIS A 243 -3.85 12.68 2.01
N THR A 244 -3.23 13.82 1.65
CA THR A 244 -2.42 14.61 2.57
C THR A 244 -3.23 15.16 3.75
N ARG A 245 -4.47 15.60 3.50
CA ARG A 245 -5.32 16.23 4.50
C ARG A 245 -6.19 15.26 5.29
N TYR A 246 -6.26 14.00 4.88
CA TYR A 246 -7.10 13.02 5.56
C TYR A 246 -6.47 12.62 6.88
N ASP A 247 -7.20 12.82 7.97
CA ASP A 247 -6.80 12.45 9.32
C ASP A 247 -7.32 11.04 9.65
N HIS A 248 -6.42 10.08 9.75
CA HIS A 248 -6.76 8.68 10.02
C HIS A 248 -6.64 8.29 11.50
N ARG A 249 -6.32 9.23 12.37
CA ARG A 249 -5.99 8.94 13.77
C ARG A 249 -7.13 8.26 14.52
N GLU A 250 -8.37 8.71 14.33
CA GLU A 250 -9.55 8.10 14.97
C GLU A 250 -9.84 6.71 14.37
N ALA A 251 -9.79 6.56 13.06
CA ALA A 251 -10.03 5.29 12.39
C ALA A 251 -9.06 4.17 12.85
N ILE A 252 -7.82 4.52 13.14
CA ILE A 252 -6.81 3.59 13.66
C ILE A 252 -7.21 3.05 15.05
N GLU A 253 -7.88 3.85 15.88
CA GLU A 253 -8.33 3.45 17.21
C GLU A 253 -9.48 2.42 17.16
N ASP A 254 -10.19 2.33 16.03
CA ASP A 254 -11.26 1.36 15.80
C ASP A 254 -10.76 -0.01 15.33
N ILE A 255 -9.48 -0.16 15.02
CA ILE A 255 -8.89 -1.43 14.60
C ILE A 255 -9.05 -2.47 15.71
N SER A 256 -9.65 -3.62 15.35
CA SER A 256 -10.00 -4.70 16.29
C SER A 256 -9.37 -6.05 15.97
N VAL A 257 -8.45 -6.09 15.04
CA VAL A 257 -7.72 -7.29 14.61
C VAL A 257 -6.20 -7.11 14.76
N PRO A 258 -5.42 -8.20 14.84
CA PRO A 258 -3.97 -8.12 14.92
C PRO A 258 -3.37 -7.18 13.88
N THR A 259 -2.35 -6.41 14.26
CA THR A 259 -1.78 -5.38 13.40
C THR A 259 -0.25 -5.43 13.45
N LEU A 260 0.37 -5.46 12.27
CA LEU A 260 1.80 -5.31 12.09
C LEU A 260 2.10 -3.99 11.38
N VAL A 261 2.93 -3.15 11.99
CA VAL A 261 3.42 -1.91 11.35
C VAL A 261 4.87 -2.12 10.96
N MET A 262 5.16 -1.98 9.68
CA MET A 262 6.52 -2.06 9.13
C MET A 262 7.00 -0.67 8.71
N ALA A 263 8.23 -0.31 9.05
CA ALA A 263 8.78 1.00 8.76
C ALA A 263 10.22 0.92 8.28
N GLY A 264 10.56 1.75 7.29
CA GLY A 264 11.94 1.97 6.87
C GLY A 264 12.61 3.04 7.73
N ARG A 265 13.79 2.76 8.32
CA ARG A 265 14.49 3.78 9.11
C ARG A 265 15.19 4.83 8.25
N ARG A 266 15.38 4.56 6.96
CA ARG A 266 16.06 5.43 5.98
C ARG A 266 15.09 6.02 4.95
N THR A 267 13.80 6.11 5.31
CA THR A 267 12.77 6.67 4.44
C THR A 267 12.84 8.19 4.36
N GLY A 268 12.70 8.75 3.16
CA GLY A 268 12.51 10.19 2.95
C GLY A 268 11.04 10.62 2.91
N CYS A 269 10.13 9.66 3.09
CA CYS A 269 8.69 9.93 3.01
C CYS A 269 8.10 10.29 4.38
N PHE A 270 8.43 9.50 5.42
CA PHE A 270 7.79 9.61 6.73
C PHE A 270 8.77 9.41 7.87
N PRO A 271 8.77 10.26 8.90
CA PRO A 271 9.56 10.02 10.09
C PRO A 271 9.02 8.79 10.82
N LEU A 272 9.92 8.01 11.39
CA LEU A 272 9.62 6.79 12.15
C LEU A 272 8.56 7.01 13.24
N GLU A 273 8.50 8.23 13.79
CA GLU A 273 7.54 8.62 14.82
C GLU A 273 6.08 8.54 14.34
N GLY A 274 5.84 8.76 13.04
CA GLY A 274 4.50 8.59 12.45
C GLY A 274 4.02 7.14 12.51
N MET A 275 4.88 6.16 12.22
CA MET A 275 4.54 4.74 12.33
C MET A 275 4.40 4.29 13.78
N LYS A 276 5.24 4.81 14.68
CA LYS A 276 5.08 4.59 16.13
C LYS A 276 3.74 5.10 16.65
N GLU A 277 3.25 6.23 16.13
CA GLU A 277 1.95 6.77 16.51
C GLU A 277 0.81 5.83 16.11
N THR A 278 0.88 5.18 14.94
CA THR A 278 -0.09 4.15 14.54
C THR A 278 -0.13 3.01 15.55
N VAL A 279 1.04 2.45 15.91
CA VAL A 279 1.11 1.39 16.94
C VAL A 279 0.55 1.86 18.26
N ARG A 280 0.95 3.05 18.73
CA ARG A 280 0.49 3.62 19.99
C ARG A 280 -1.04 3.74 20.06
N ARG A 281 -1.70 4.14 18.98
CA ARG A 281 -3.17 4.28 18.93
C ARG A 281 -3.88 2.95 19.02
N VAL A 282 -3.44 1.95 18.24
CA VAL A 282 -4.00 0.59 18.33
C VAL A 282 -3.78 0.02 19.73
N GLU A 283 -2.56 0.13 20.28
CA GLU A 283 -2.23 -0.38 21.62
C GLU A 283 -2.97 0.35 22.75
N THR A 284 -3.27 1.64 22.60
CA THR A 284 -4.06 2.39 23.57
C THR A 284 -5.51 1.91 23.60
N SER A 285 -6.08 1.64 22.43
CA SER A 285 -7.46 1.16 22.34
C SER A 285 -7.58 -0.33 22.66
N ARG A 286 -6.59 -1.12 22.25
CA ARG A 286 -6.57 -2.59 22.42
C ARG A 286 -5.15 -3.08 22.68
N PRO A 287 -4.72 -3.16 23.95
CA PRO A 287 -3.38 -3.59 24.34
C PRO A 287 -3.02 -5.00 23.82
N GLY A 288 -1.82 -5.16 23.29
CA GLY A 288 -1.31 -6.43 22.75
C GLY A 288 -1.73 -6.73 21.31
N LEU A 289 -2.41 -5.81 20.63
CA LEU A 289 -2.94 -6.04 19.30
C LEU A 289 -1.97 -5.60 18.19
N ALA A 290 -1.08 -4.64 18.46
CA ALA A 290 -0.16 -4.11 17.46
C ALA A 290 1.31 -4.36 17.82
N ARG A 291 2.11 -4.61 16.79
CA ARG A 291 3.57 -4.66 16.90
C ARG A 291 4.24 -3.92 15.74
N MET A 292 5.50 -3.55 15.93
CA MET A 292 6.28 -2.83 14.93
C MET A 292 7.53 -3.62 14.53
N SER A 293 7.86 -3.56 13.24
CA SER A 293 9.13 -4.02 12.68
C SER A 293 9.82 -2.87 11.94
N VAL A 294 11.09 -2.64 12.22
CA VAL A 294 11.88 -1.56 11.59
C VAL A 294 12.93 -2.18 10.68
N PHE A 295 12.89 -1.79 9.42
CA PHE A 295 13.80 -2.23 8.35
C PHE A 295 14.93 -1.23 8.15
N ASP A 296 16.08 -1.74 7.72
CA ASP A 296 17.21 -0.92 7.32
C ASP A 296 17.12 -0.51 5.85
N SER A 297 16.01 0.06 5.48
CA SER A 297 15.65 0.43 4.12
C SER A 297 14.92 1.77 4.09
N GLY A 298 14.61 2.23 2.88
CA GLY A 298 13.74 3.36 2.65
C GLY A 298 12.25 3.00 2.73
N HIS A 299 11.44 3.79 2.02
CA HIS A 299 9.98 3.64 1.93
C HIS A 299 9.53 2.33 1.27
N TRP A 300 10.31 1.84 0.32
CA TRP A 300 10.01 0.62 -0.43
C TRP A 300 10.72 -0.60 0.14
N LEU A 301 10.53 -0.87 1.44
CA LEU A 301 11.16 -2.00 2.14
C LEU A 301 10.82 -3.36 1.53
N PHE A 302 9.64 -3.52 0.94
CA PHE A 302 9.25 -4.72 0.18
C PHE A 302 10.13 -4.98 -1.06
N TYR A 303 10.81 -3.94 -1.56
CA TYR A 303 11.71 -4.00 -2.71
C TYR A 303 13.19 -4.09 -2.28
N GLU A 304 13.60 -3.35 -1.24
CA GLU A 304 14.99 -3.31 -0.78
C GLU A 304 15.36 -4.53 0.07
N GLU A 305 14.47 -5.01 0.94
CA GLU A 305 14.65 -6.19 1.80
C GLU A 305 13.54 -7.25 1.57
N PRO A 306 13.37 -7.77 0.33
CA PRO A 306 12.23 -8.61 -0.01
C PRO A 306 12.15 -9.91 0.78
N ASP A 307 13.28 -10.58 1.03
CA ASP A 307 13.31 -11.84 1.76
C ASP A 307 12.82 -11.69 3.21
N ARG A 308 13.27 -10.64 3.89
CA ARG A 308 12.83 -10.32 5.24
C ARG A 308 11.37 -9.90 5.26
N PHE A 309 10.96 -9.05 4.30
CA PHE A 309 9.58 -8.62 4.16
C PHE A 309 8.64 -9.79 3.95
N ASN A 310 8.95 -10.67 3.00
CA ASN A 310 8.13 -11.85 2.69
C ASN A 310 8.01 -12.77 3.91
N LYS A 311 9.12 -13.05 4.58
CA LYS A 311 9.15 -13.87 5.80
C LYS A 311 8.25 -13.31 6.90
N GLU A 312 8.38 -12.02 7.22
CA GLU A 312 7.59 -11.40 8.29
C GLU A 312 6.09 -11.32 7.94
N ILE A 313 5.74 -11.14 6.65
CA ILE A 313 4.35 -11.22 6.18
C ILE A 313 3.78 -12.62 6.39
N ILE A 314 4.49 -13.67 5.94
CA ILE A 314 4.04 -15.07 6.08
C ILE A 314 3.83 -15.40 7.56
N GLU A 315 4.83 -15.14 8.42
CA GLU A 315 4.74 -15.37 9.86
C GLU A 315 3.55 -14.65 10.50
N PHE A 316 3.27 -13.40 10.06
CA PHE A 316 2.13 -12.63 10.56
C PHE A 316 0.80 -13.23 10.09
N VAL A 317 0.67 -13.54 8.81
CA VAL A 317 -0.54 -14.14 8.23
C VAL A 317 -0.87 -15.46 8.92
N ASP A 318 0.11 -16.33 9.12
CA ASP A 318 -0.06 -17.60 9.80
C ASP A 318 -0.54 -17.39 11.26
N SER A 319 0.01 -16.39 11.94
CA SER A 319 -0.42 -16.06 13.31
C SER A 319 -1.85 -15.53 13.42
N CYS A 320 -2.39 -14.96 12.34
CA CYS A 320 -3.77 -14.47 12.30
C CYS A 320 -4.80 -15.57 12.01
N THR A 321 -4.35 -16.72 11.51
CA THR A 321 -5.22 -17.79 11.00
C THR A 321 -5.24 -19.03 11.88
N THR A 322 -4.35 -19.11 12.88
CA THR A 322 -4.34 -20.13 13.93
C THR A 322 -5.26 -19.74 15.08
#